data_a55238f25b343dc73f679d0241b1de05
#
_entry.id   a55238f25b343dc73f679d0241b1de05
#
_cell.length_a   1.000
_cell.length_b   1.000
_cell.length_c   1.000
_cell.angle_alpha   90.00
_cell.angle_beta   90.00
_cell.angle_gamma   90.00
#
_symmetry.space_group_name_H-M   'P 1'
#
loop_
_entity.id
_entity.type
_entity.pdbx_description
1 polymer ?
#
loop_
_entity_poly.entity_id
_entity_poly.type
_entity_poly.pdbx_seq_one_letter_code
_entity_poly.pdbx_strand_id
1 'polypeptide(L)'
;QLSNENPNVKGIRFLRNYGKSQALHAGFAKAQGDVVITMDADLQDSPDEIPELFRLITEDNYDLISGWKKKRYDSVVAKNIPSKLFNWAARKTSGVHLNDFNCGLKAYKNIVIKNIEVSGEMHRYIPVLAKNAGFGKIGEKIVIHQARKYGNSKFGMSRFINGFLDLITIWFLSTFGKRPMHLFGLLGSIMFVIGFLFAFYLGIDKLFINTSGRLITERPQFYLSLTAM
;
A
#
# COMPACT_ATOMS: atom_id res chain seq x y z
N GLN A 1 -25.94 13.38 -15.96
CA GLN A 1 -26.35 13.62 -17.35
C GLN A 1 -26.08 12.38 -18.19
N LEU A 2 -24.81 11.96 -18.39
CA LEU A 2 -24.46 10.76 -19.19
C LEU A 2 -25.14 9.46 -18.74
N SER A 3 -25.31 9.25 -17.44
CA SER A 3 -25.98 8.04 -16.93
C SER A 3 -27.51 8.02 -17.20
N ASN A 4 -28.11 9.17 -17.48
CA ASN A 4 -29.51 9.25 -17.88
C ASN A 4 -29.70 9.01 -19.39
N GLU A 5 -28.67 9.28 -20.17
CA GLU A 5 -28.67 9.17 -21.62
C GLU A 5 -28.23 7.78 -22.11
N ASN A 6 -27.41 7.07 -21.30
CA ASN A 6 -26.88 5.76 -21.65
C ASN A 6 -27.00 4.77 -20.48
N PRO A 7 -27.81 3.69 -20.62
CA PRO A 7 -28.02 2.70 -19.58
C PRO A 7 -26.76 1.92 -19.18
N ASN A 8 -25.74 1.90 -20.05
CA ASN A 8 -24.46 1.26 -19.75
C ASN A 8 -23.54 2.14 -18.88
N VAL A 9 -23.85 3.44 -18.76
CA VAL A 9 -23.10 4.38 -17.91
C VAL A 9 -23.77 4.46 -16.54
N LYS A 10 -23.06 4.02 -15.51
CA LYS A 10 -23.53 4.07 -14.12
C LYS A 10 -22.65 5.01 -13.30
N GLY A 11 -23.28 5.86 -12.50
CA GLY A 11 -22.62 6.81 -11.62
C GLY A 11 -22.73 6.40 -10.16
N ILE A 12 -21.63 6.53 -9.40
CA ILE A 12 -21.63 6.40 -7.93
C ILE A 12 -21.28 7.77 -7.35
N ARG A 13 -22.17 8.33 -6.55
CA ARG A 13 -21.96 9.63 -5.90
C ARG A 13 -21.66 9.42 -4.43
N PHE A 14 -20.54 9.96 -3.96
CA PHE A 14 -20.21 10.05 -2.55
C PHE A 14 -20.71 11.37 -1.95
N LEU A 15 -21.08 11.35 -0.67
CA LEU A 15 -21.50 12.55 0.07
C LEU A 15 -20.32 13.51 0.34
N ARG A 16 -19.09 12.97 0.39
CA ARG A 16 -17.83 13.73 0.52
C ARG A 16 -16.70 13.02 -0.22
N ASN A 17 -15.55 13.64 -0.34
CA ASN A 17 -14.36 12.98 -0.87
C ASN A 17 -13.80 11.98 0.16
N TYR A 18 -13.86 10.69 -0.16
CA TYR A 18 -13.29 9.58 0.64
C TYR A 18 -11.97 9.06 0.07
N GLY A 19 -11.44 9.69 -0.97
CA GLY A 19 -10.21 9.28 -1.64
C GLY A 19 -10.40 8.19 -2.71
N LYS A 20 -9.30 7.91 -3.41
CA LYS A 20 -9.29 7.02 -4.58
C LYS A 20 -9.56 5.54 -4.21
N SER A 21 -9.03 5.08 -3.09
CA SER A 21 -9.21 3.68 -2.65
C SER A 21 -10.68 3.34 -2.42
N GLN A 22 -11.40 4.22 -1.73
CA GLN A 22 -12.83 4.02 -1.48
C GLN A 22 -13.66 4.10 -2.77
N ALA A 23 -13.27 4.97 -3.71
CA ALA A 23 -13.90 5.05 -5.01
C ALA A 23 -13.73 3.75 -5.81
N LEU A 24 -12.51 3.19 -5.81
CA LEU A 24 -12.24 1.89 -6.44
C LEU A 24 -13.00 0.75 -5.75
N HIS A 25 -13.00 0.70 -4.42
CA HIS A 25 -13.73 -0.32 -3.66
C HIS A 25 -15.23 -0.31 -3.99
N ALA A 26 -15.86 0.87 -4.01
CA ALA A 26 -17.26 1.01 -4.39
C ALA A 26 -17.53 0.59 -5.85
N GLY A 27 -16.61 0.94 -6.77
CA GLY A 27 -16.66 0.51 -8.16
C GLY A 27 -16.53 -1.01 -8.30
N PHE A 28 -15.61 -1.62 -7.62
CA PHE A 28 -15.39 -3.08 -7.58
C PHE A 28 -16.58 -3.84 -7.03
N ALA A 29 -17.22 -3.31 -5.98
CA ALA A 29 -18.44 -3.90 -5.43
C ALA A 29 -19.58 -3.95 -6.45
N LYS A 30 -19.69 -2.93 -7.31
CA LYS A 30 -20.75 -2.81 -8.32
C LYS A 30 -20.41 -3.42 -9.67
N ALA A 31 -19.14 -3.70 -9.95
CA ALA A 31 -18.72 -4.31 -11.21
C ALA A 31 -19.28 -5.73 -11.36
N GLN A 32 -19.82 -6.05 -12.55
CA GLN A 32 -20.49 -7.32 -12.87
C GLN A 32 -19.81 -8.08 -14.03
N GLY A 33 -19.02 -7.39 -14.87
CA GLY A 33 -18.33 -8.02 -16.00
C GLY A 33 -17.23 -8.96 -15.55
N ASP A 34 -16.90 -9.97 -16.36
CA ASP A 34 -15.84 -10.97 -16.08
C ASP A 34 -14.46 -10.33 -15.99
N VAL A 35 -14.24 -9.31 -16.81
CA VAL A 35 -13.04 -8.47 -16.79
C VAL A 35 -13.40 -7.07 -16.33
N VAL A 36 -12.63 -6.56 -15.39
CA VAL A 36 -12.80 -5.19 -14.87
C VAL A 36 -11.53 -4.40 -15.15
N ILE A 37 -11.69 -3.22 -15.75
CA ILE A 37 -10.58 -2.32 -16.07
C ILE A 37 -10.76 -1.01 -15.32
N THR A 38 -9.71 -0.57 -14.62
CA THR A 38 -9.66 0.74 -13.97
C THR A 38 -8.86 1.71 -14.84
N MET A 39 -9.32 2.94 -14.91
CA MET A 39 -8.64 4.03 -15.63
C MET A 39 -8.83 5.34 -14.89
N ASP A 40 -7.81 6.20 -14.88
CA ASP A 40 -7.92 7.54 -14.32
C ASP A 40 -8.67 8.48 -15.30
N ALA A 41 -9.54 9.33 -14.76
CA ALA A 41 -10.40 10.22 -15.56
C ALA A 41 -9.70 11.57 -15.91
N ASP A 42 -8.37 11.64 -15.84
CA ASP A 42 -7.59 12.85 -16.12
C ASP A 42 -7.08 12.94 -17.58
N LEU A 43 -7.57 12.04 -18.44
CA LEU A 43 -7.25 11.96 -19.86
C LEU A 43 -5.76 11.69 -20.15
N GLN A 44 -5.02 11.15 -19.20
CA GLN A 44 -3.61 10.78 -19.39
C GLN A 44 -3.45 9.33 -19.86
N ASP A 45 -4.39 8.45 -19.54
CA ASP A 45 -4.39 7.06 -20.00
C ASP A 45 -5.17 6.94 -21.32
N SER A 46 -4.66 6.15 -22.30
CA SER A 46 -5.33 5.95 -23.57
C SER A 46 -6.34 4.80 -23.51
N PRO A 47 -7.59 5.01 -23.93
CA PRO A 47 -8.57 3.92 -24.08
C PRO A 47 -8.15 2.84 -25.09
N ASP A 48 -7.25 3.15 -26.02
CA ASP A 48 -6.75 2.19 -27.04
C ASP A 48 -5.98 1.01 -26.42
N GLU A 49 -5.57 1.14 -25.15
CA GLU A 49 -4.92 0.07 -24.41
C GLU A 49 -5.90 -1.01 -23.90
N ILE A 50 -7.20 -0.70 -23.87
CA ILE A 50 -8.26 -1.56 -23.30
C ILE A 50 -8.36 -2.92 -24.01
N PRO A 51 -8.38 -3.00 -25.37
CA PRO A 51 -8.53 -4.28 -26.05
C PRO A 51 -7.41 -5.26 -25.72
N GLU A 52 -6.18 -4.80 -25.66
CA GLU A 52 -5.03 -5.64 -25.34
C GLU A 52 -5.02 -6.06 -23.87
N LEU A 53 -5.38 -5.17 -22.95
CA LEU A 53 -5.53 -5.51 -21.54
C LEU A 53 -6.62 -6.56 -21.33
N PHE A 54 -7.72 -6.47 -22.07
CA PHE A 54 -8.80 -7.45 -22.05
C PHE A 54 -8.31 -8.80 -22.56
N ARG A 55 -7.59 -8.82 -23.69
CA ARG A 55 -7.00 -10.04 -24.26
C ARG A 55 -6.08 -10.76 -23.28
N LEU A 56 -5.18 -10.02 -22.61
CA LEU A 56 -4.27 -10.59 -21.61
C LEU A 56 -4.99 -11.28 -20.44
N ILE A 57 -6.14 -10.76 -20.02
CA ILE A 57 -6.93 -11.37 -18.96
C ILE A 57 -7.68 -12.62 -19.48
N THR A 58 -8.28 -12.53 -20.68
CA THR A 58 -9.16 -13.60 -21.20
C THR A 58 -8.39 -14.74 -21.86
N GLU A 59 -7.42 -14.43 -22.73
CA GLU A 59 -6.70 -15.43 -23.52
C GLU A 59 -5.44 -15.90 -22.80
N ASP A 60 -4.63 -14.97 -22.29
CA ASP A 60 -3.38 -15.33 -21.60
C ASP A 60 -3.63 -15.68 -20.12
N ASN A 61 -4.89 -15.63 -19.67
CA ASN A 61 -5.35 -16.05 -18.36
C ASN A 61 -4.65 -15.40 -17.17
N TYR A 62 -4.23 -14.12 -17.30
CA TYR A 62 -3.72 -13.35 -16.17
C TYR A 62 -4.83 -13.03 -15.16
N ASP A 63 -4.48 -13.01 -13.88
CA ASP A 63 -5.38 -12.59 -12.82
C ASP A 63 -5.47 -11.08 -12.73
N LEU A 64 -4.33 -10.42 -12.93
CA LEU A 64 -4.19 -8.96 -12.92
C LEU A 64 -3.09 -8.53 -13.88
N ILE A 65 -3.36 -7.49 -14.68
CA ILE A 65 -2.36 -6.78 -15.49
C ILE A 65 -2.30 -5.33 -15.02
N SER A 66 -1.10 -4.86 -14.69
CA SER A 66 -0.84 -3.44 -14.38
C SER A 66 -0.23 -2.74 -15.59
N GLY A 67 -0.67 -1.53 -15.90
CA GLY A 67 0.01 -0.69 -16.86
C GLY A 67 1.37 -0.24 -16.33
N TRP A 68 2.36 -0.13 -17.24
CA TRP A 68 3.66 0.46 -16.96
C TRP A 68 3.91 1.68 -17.84
N LYS A 69 3.92 2.87 -17.20
CA LYS A 69 4.22 4.15 -17.84
C LYS A 69 5.74 4.31 -18.01
N LYS A 70 6.31 3.65 -19.05
CA LYS A 70 7.77 3.65 -19.29
C LYS A 70 8.31 5.05 -19.60
N LYS A 71 7.56 5.85 -20.36
CA LYS A 71 7.85 7.28 -20.60
C LYS A 71 6.85 8.12 -19.83
N ARG A 72 7.33 8.90 -18.87
CA ARG A 72 6.51 9.88 -18.13
C ARG A 72 6.89 11.27 -18.57
N TYR A 73 5.91 12.08 -18.98
CA TYR A 73 6.09 13.47 -19.37
C TYR A 73 6.14 14.44 -18.19
N ASP A 74 6.12 13.93 -16.96
CA ASP A 74 6.26 14.73 -15.74
C ASP A 74 7.73 15.04 -15.41
N SER A 75 7.99 16.18 -14.71
CA SER A 75 9.33 16.67 -14.34
C SER A 75 10.20 15.57 -13.67
N VAL A 76 11.37 15.35 -14.26
CA VAL A 76 12.20 14.13 -14.10
C VAL A 76 12.86 14.01 -12.72
N VAL A 77 13.25 15.11 -12.05
CA VAL A 77 14.18 15.04 -10.92
C VAL A 77 13.49 14.82 -9.56
N ALA A 78 12.38 15.50 -9.31
CA ALA A 78 11.72 15.45 -7.99
C ALA A 78 10.83 14.20 -7.77
N LYS A 79 10.45 13.48 -8.83
CA LYS A 79 9.48 12.37 -8.76
C LYS A 79 10.08 10.98 -8.99
N ASN A 80 11.20 10.86 -9.69
CA ASN A 80 11.73 9.56 -10.15
C ASN A 80 12.49 8.78 -9.08
N ILE A 81 13.28 9.45 -8.22
CA ILE A 81 14.09 8.76 -7.20
C ILE A 81 13.20 8.15 -6.11
N PRO A 82 12.25 8.89 -5.50
CA PRO A 82 11.34 8.30 -4.52
C PRO A 82 10.47 7.17 -5.09
N SER A 83 10.02 7.31 -6.35
CA SER A 83 9.22 6.29 -7.02
C SER A 83 10.00 5.00 -7.31
N LYS A 84 11.28 5.10 -7.69
CA LYS A 84 12.14 3.93 -7.92
C LYS A 84 12.44 3.19 -6.64
N LEU A 85 12.78 3.91 -5.56
CA LEU A 85 13.02 3.33 -4.24
C LEU A 85 11.75 2.63 -3.72
N PHE A 86 10.61 3.29 -3.87
CA PHE A 86 9.31 2.75 -3.52
C PHE A 86 9.00 1.43 -4.27
N ASN A 87 9.12 1.43 -5.60
CA ASN A 87 8.87 0.25 -6.41
C ASN A 87 9.85 -0.90 -6.09
N TRP A 88 11.12 -0.58 -5.80
CA TRP A 88 12.11 -1.57 -5.37
C TRP A 88 11.72 -2.20 -4.03
N ALA A 89 11.38 -1.40 -3.03
CA ALA A 89 10.97 -1.88 -1.72
C ALA A 89 9.67 -2.69 -1.81
N ALA A 90 8.68 -2.21 -2.57
CA ALA A 90 7.43 -2.92 -2.81
C ALA A 90 7.67 -4.30 -3.45
N ARG A 91 8.56 -4.40 -4.45
CA ARG A 91 8.95 -5.68 -5.05
C ARG A 91 9.61 -6.62 -4.05
N LYS A 92 10.58 -6.11 -3.28
CA LYS A 92 11.32 -6.93 -2.32
C LYS A 92 10.44 -7.46 -1.19
N THR A 93 9.50 -6.66 -0.71
CA THR A 93 8.63 -7.04 0.42
C THR A 93 7.44 -7.89 0.00
N SER A 94 6.83 -7.61 -1.16
CA SER A 94 5.64 -8.33 -1.63
C SER A 94 5.96 -9.51 -2.54
N GLY A 95 7.17 -9.56 -3.13
CA GLY A 95 7.52 -10.52 -4.18
C GLY A 95 6.71 -10.38 -5.47
N VAL A 96 6.03 -9.23 -5.68
CA VAL A 96 5.34 -8.88 -6.93
C VAL A 96 6.31 -8.10 -7.81
N HIS A 97 6.62 -8.62 -8.99
CA HIS A 97 7.61 -8.02 -9.90
C HIS A 97 6.93 -7.07 -10.89
N LEU A 98 6.68 -5.83 -10.47
CA LEU A 98 6.16 -4.75 -11.31
C LEU A 98 7.15 -3.56 -11.31
N ASN A 99 7.25 -2.87 -12.45
CA ASN A 99 8.02 -1.65 -12.59
C ASN A 99 7.23 -0.42 -12.15
N ASP A 100 5.89 -0.47 -12.24
CA ASP A 100 5.01 0.64 -11.87
C ASP A 100 3.79 0.18 -11.07
N PHE A 101 3.85 0.29 -9.75
CA PHE A 101 2.70 0.04 -8.87
C PHE A 101 1.65 1.16 -8.93
N ASN A 102 2.08 2.39 -9.31
CA ASN A 102 1.23 3.59 -9.23
C ASN A 102 0.36 3.82 -10.47
N CYS A 103 0.50 3.02 -11.53
CA CYS A 103 -0.33 3.19 -12.72
C CYS A 103 -1.82 2.97 -12.38
N GLY A 104 -2.69 3.90 -12.78
CA GLY A 104 -4.15 3.79 -12.59
C GLY A 104 -4.81 2.80 -13.53
N LEU A 105 -4.22 2.64 -14.73
CA LEU A 105 -4.71 1.72 -15.75
C LEU A 105 -4.32 0.29 -15.40
N LYS A 106 -5.30 -0.52 -15.02
CA LYS A 106 -5.13 -1.93 -14.65
C LYS A 106 -6.34 -2.75 -15.10
N ALA A 107 -6.10 -4.00 -15.46
CA ALA A 107 -7.15 -4.96 -15.76
C ALA A 107 -7.13 -6.12 -14.75
N TYR A 108 -8.29 -6.64 -14.42
CA TYR A 108 -8.48 -7.68 -13.41
C TYR A 108 -9.54 -8.69 -13.87
N LYS A 109 -9.38 -9.96 -13.50
CA LYS A 109 -10.53 -10.85 -13.43
C LYS A 109 -11.49 -10.36 -12.34
N ASN A 110 -12.79 -10.49 -12.56
CA ASN A 110 -13.80 -10.09 -11.57
C ASN A 110 -13.57 -10.77 -10.21
N ILE A 111 -13.23 -12.05 -10.22
CA ILE A 111 -12.98 -12.80 -8.98
C ILE A 111 -11.87 -12.16 -8.13
N VAL A 112 -10.85 -11.54 -8.73
CA VAL A 112 -9.78 -10.86 -8.00
C VAL A 112 -10.35 -9.69 -7.19
N ILE A 113 -11.09 -8.80 -7.86
CA ILE A 113 -11.63 -7.59 -7.22
C ILE A 113 -12.71 -7.89 -6.17
N LYS A 114 -13.37 -9.04 -6.26
CA LYS A 114 -14.36 -9.49 -5.27
C LYS A 114 -13.72 -10.11 -4.02
N ASN A 115 -12.45 -10.51 -4.10
CA ASN A 115 -11.72 -11.15 -3.00
C ASN A 115 -10.67 -10.24 -2.35
N ILE A 116 -10.58 -8.97 -2.76
CA ILE A 116 -9.68 -7.98 -2.15
C ILE A 116 -10.47 -6.83 -1.54
N GLU A 117 -9.99 -6.32 -0.43
CA GLU A 117 -10.50 -5.11 0.19
C GLU A 117 -9.51 -3.97 -0.01
N VAL A 118 -9.98 -2.87 -0.61
CA VAL A 118 -9.17 -1.70 -0.90
C VAL A 118 -9.59 -0.56 0.03
N SER A 119 -8.82 -0.34 1.09
CA SER A 119 -9.07 0.69 2.09
C SER A 119 -7.89 1.67 2.21
N GLY A 120 -8.05 2.78 2.92
CA GLY A 120 -7.00 3.78 3.14
C GLY A 120 -6.35 4.26 1.84
N GLU A 121 -5.02 4.22 1.75
CA GLU A 121 -4.24 4.57 0.55
C GLU A 121 -3.81 3.34 -0.29
N MET A 122 -4.47 2.18 -0.08
CA MET A 122 -4.07 0.88 -0.66
C MET A 122 -4.33 0.73 -2.17
N HIS A 123 -4.88 1.74 -2.85
CA HIS A 123 -5.12 1.68 -4.30
C HIS A 123 -3.85 1.38 -5.12
N ARG A 124 -2.68 1.72 -4.60
CA ARG A 124 -1.37 1.41 -5.23
C ARG A 124 -0.97 -0.04 -5.07
N TYR A 125 -1.47 -0.68 -4.03
CA TYR A 125 -1.06 -2.02 -3.60
C TYR A 125 -2.03 -3.12 -4.00
N ILE A 126 -3.00 -2.81 -4.85
CA ILE A 126 -3.94 -3.81 -5.37
C ILE A 126 -3.23 -5.06 -5.90
N PRO A 127 -2.09 -4.97 -6.64
CA PRO A 127 -1.36 -6.18 -7.04
C PRO A 127 -0.84 -7.01 -5.87
N VAL A 128 -0.42 -6.36 -4.77
CA VAL A 128 0.01 -7.06 -3.55
C VAL A 128 -1.16 -7.69 -2.83
N LEU A 129 -2.28 -6.97 -2.73
CA LEU A 129 -3.51 -7.51 -2.13
C LEU A 129 -4.01 -8.73 -2.92
N ALA A 130 -3.99 -8.66 -4.25
CA ALA A 130 -4.36 -9.78 -5.12
C ALA A 130 -3.46 -11.00 -4.86
N LYS A 131 -2.13 -10.81 -4.80
CA LYS A 131 -1.19 -11.90 -4.48
C LYS A 131 -1.45 -12.49 -3.11
N ASN A 132 -1.68 -11.67 -2.09
CA ASN A 132 -1.98 -12.12 -0.72
C ASN A 132 -3.33 -12.88 -0.63
N ALA A 133 -4.26 -12.57 -1.54
CA ALA A 133 -5.53 -13.29 -1.69
C ALA A 133 -5.39 -14.60 -2.49
N GLY A 134 -4.19 -14.93 -3.00
CA GLY A 134 -3.90 -16.17 -3.72
C GLY A 134 -3.86 -16.05 -5.24
N PHE A 135 -4.04 -14.84 -5.79
CA PHE A 135 -3.96 -14.60 -7.24
C PHE A 135 -2.52 -14.30 -7.64
N GLY A 136 -1.83 -15.28 -8.20
CA GLY A 136 -0.38 -15.21 -8.45
C GLY A 136 0.01 -14.80 -9.86
N LYS A 137 -0.89 -14.92 -10.85
CA LYS A 137 -0.58 -14.60 -12.25
C LYS A 137 -0.75 -13.12 -12.54
N ILE A 138 0.20 -12.33 -12.02
CA ILE A 138 0.22 -10.87 -12.12
C ILE A 138 1.25 -10.48 -13.17
N GLY A 139 0.83 -9.68 -14.15
CA GLY A 139 1.67 -9.20 -15.24
C GLY A 139 1.71 -7.67 -15.34
N GLU A 140 2.54 -7.20 -16.27
CA GLU A 140 2.68 -5.78 -16.57
C GLU A 140 2.70 -5.55 -18.08
N LYS A 141 2.04 -4.51 -18.54
CA LYS A 141 2.03 -4.08 -19.93
C LYS A 141 2.50 -2.65 -20.05
N ILE A 142 3.43 -2.37 -20.98
CA ILE A 142 3.80 -0.98 -21.30
C ILE A 142 2.59 -0.31 -21.94
N VAL A 143 2.20 0.83 -21.37
CA VAL A 143 1.06 1.62 -21.82
C VAL A 143 1.49 3.03 -22.21
N ILE A 144 0.76 3.60 -23.18
CA ILE A 144 0.98 4.96 -23.63
C ILE A 144 0.42 5.93 -22.57
N HIS A 145 1.24 6.87 -22.16
CA HIS A 145 0.84 7.92 -21.23
C HIS A 145 0.92 9.28 -21.91
N GLN A 146 -0.16 10.04 -21.88
CA GLN A 146 -0.25 11.37 -22.48
C GLN A 146 0.09 12.45 -21.45
N ALA A 147 0.60 13.59 -21.94
CA ALA A 147 0.79 14.76 -21.11
C ALA A 147 -0.56 15.27 -20.60
N ARG A 148 -0.59 15.75 -19.36
CA ARG A 148 -1.82 16.30 -18.78
C ARG A 148 -2.32 17.49 -19.56
N LYS A 149 -3.58 17.45 -20.01
CA LYS A 149 -4.21 18.54 -20.76
C LYS A 149 -4.87 19.57 -19.84
N TYR A 150 -5.36 19.17 -18.67
CA TYR A 150 -6.12 20.02 -17.75
C TYR A 150 -5.68 19.83 -16.29
N GLY A 151 -5.72 20.92 -15.52
CA GLY A 151 -5.47 20.93 -14.08
C GLY A 151 -3.98 20.97 -13.68
N ASN A 152 -3.72 21.42 -12.46
CA ASN A 152 -2.39 21.49 -11.88
C ASN A 152 -2.13 20.30 -10.94
N SER A 153 -0.90 19.78 -10.94
CA SER A 153 -0.48 18.72 -10.03
C SER A 153 -0.30 19.27 -8.62
N LYS A 154 -1.12 18.84 -7.68
CA LYS A 154 -0.97 19.18 -6.25
C LYS A 154 0.10 18.28 -5.62
N PHE A 155 1.38 18.60 -5.84
CA PHE A 155 2.50 17.89 -5.22
C PHE A 155 2.99 18.63 -3.99
N GLY A 156 2.94 18.00 -2.80
CA GLY A 156 3.45 18.52 -1.54
C GLY A 156 4.41 17.54 -0.85
N MET A 157 5.20 18.03 0.11
CA MET A 157 6.13 17.26 0.96
C MET A 157 5.43 16.11 1.72
N SER A 158 4.16 16.30 2.09
CA SER A 158 3.31 15.28 2.72
C SER A 158 3.26 13.96 1.95
N ARG A 159 3.40 14.00 0.62
CA ARG A 159 3.39 12.81 -0.22
C ARG A 159 4.63 11.93 -0.04
N PHE A 160 5.77 12.51 0.33
CA PHE A 160 6.99 11.76 0.62
C PHE A 160 6.83 10.97 1.93
N ILE A 161 6.31 11.64 2.97
CA ILE A 161 6.02 11.01 4.27
C ILE A 161 4.99 9.89 4.09
N ASN A 162 3.90 10.17 3.38
CA ASN A 162 2.87 9.17 3.09
C ASN A 162 3.43 7.98 2.30
N GLY A 163 4.32 8.23 1.31
CA GLY A 163 4.98 7.16 0.57
C GLY A 163 5.86 6.26 1.44
N PHE A 164 6.52 6.82 2.45
CA PHE A 164 7.30 6.05 3.42
C PHE A 164 6.38 5.21 4.34
N LEU A 165 5.32 5.81 4.86
CA LEU A 165 4.32 5.10 5.68
C LEU A 165 3.63 3.99 4.88
N ASP A 166 3.38 4.23 3.62
CA ASP A 166 2.85 3.23 2.70
C ASP A 166 3.79 2.02 2.54
N LEU A 167 5.12 2.23 2.49
CA LEU A 167 6.10 1.13 2.45
C LEU A 167 6.06 0.26 3.72
N ILE A 168 5.99 0.90 4.88
CA ILE A 168 5.83 0.19 6.17
C ILE A 168 4.53 -0.60 6.15
N THR A 169 3.45 -0.01 5.66
CA THR A 169 2.14 -0.67 5.55
C THR A 169 2.20 -1.90 4.65
N ILE A 170 2.84 -1.80 3.47
CA ILE A 170 3.03 -2.98 2.58
C ILE A 170 3.82 -4.08 3.29
N TRP A 171 4.95 -3.72 3.88
CA TRP A 171 5.78 -4.69 4.57
C TRP A 171 5.00 -5.40 5.67
N PHE A 172 4.27 -4.64 6.49
CA PHE A 172 3.44 -5.18 7.56
C PHE A 172 2.34 -6.10 7.01
N LEU A 173 1.57 -5.65 6.02
CA LEU A 173 0.49 -6.44 5.43
C LEU A 173 0.99 -7.70 4.71
N SER A 174 2.12 -7.60 3.99
CA SER A 174 2.69 -8.75 3.28
C SER A 174 3.23 -9.80 4.23
N THR A 175 3.80 -9.38 5.37
CA THR A 175 4.47 -10.29 6.32
C THR A 175 3.54 -10.74 7.43
N PHE A 176 2.75 -9.83 7.99
CA PHE A 176 1.95 -10.05 9.20
C PHE A 176 0.45 -9.86 9.01
N GLY A 177 -0.04 -9.56 7.80
CA GLY A 177 -1.44 -9.22 7.55
C GLY A 177 -2.45 -10.24 8.09
N LYS A 178 -2.08 -11.54 8.10
CA LYS A 178 -2.92 -12.62 8.67
C LYS A 178 -2.62 -12.91 10.15
N ARG A 179 -1.51 -12.41 10.69
CA ARG A 179 -1.06 -12.69 12.07
C ARG A 179 -0.36 -11.49 12.72
N PRO A 180 -1.05 -10.35 12.88
CA PRO A 180 -0.44 -9.12 13.41
C PRO A 180 0.11 -9.30 14.84
N MET A 181 -0.51 -10.17 15.63
CA MET A 181 -0.07 -10.47 16.98
C MET A 181 1.32 -11.10 17.08
N HIS A 182 1.82 -11.76 16.00
CA HIS A 182 3.18 -12.30 16.02
C HIS A 182 4.25 -11.20 16.08
N LEU A 183 4.04 -10.05 15.38
CA LEU A 183 4.96 -8.93 15.46
C LEU A 183 4.87 -8.22 16.80
N PHE A 184 3.67 -7.83 17.21
CA PHE A 184 3.50 -7.06 18.45
C PHE A 184 3.81 -7.90 19.69
N GLY A 185 3.44 -9.18 19.69
CA GLY A 185 3.76 -10.09 20.78
C GLY A 185 5.27 -10.32 20.92
N LEU A 186 5.99 -10.50 19.78
CA LEU A 186 7.45 -10.65 19.83
C LEU A 186 8.13 -9.37 20.34
N LEU A 187 7.77 -8.21 19.79
CA LEU A 187 8.34 -6.93 20.22
C LEU A 187 8.02 -6.64 21.69
N GLY A 188 6.78 -6.84 22.11
CA GLY A 188 6.37 -6.66 23.49
C GLY A 188 7.09 -7.61 24.44
N SER A 189 7.26 -8.87 24.06
CA SER A 189 8.02 -9.84 24.88
C SER A 189 9.50 -9.46 25.01
N ILE A 190 10.12 -9.02 23.93
CA ILE A 190 11.53 -8.54 23.97
C ILE A 190 11.65 -7.31 24.88
N MET A 191 10.76 -6.32 24.70
CA MET A 191 10.77 -5.12 25.55
C MET A 191 10.54 -5.47 27.02
N PHE A 192 9.59 -6.36 27.30
CA PHE A 192 9.32 -6.84 28.66
C PHE A 192 10.56 -7.48 29.29
N VAL A 193 11.23 -8.39 28.57
CA VAL A 193 12.46 -9.06 29.07
C VAL A 193 13.56 -8.03 29.33
N ILE A 194 13.77 -7.08 28.43
CA ILE A 194 14.78 -6.02 28.62
C ILE A 194 14.41 -5.18 29.86
N GLY A 195 13.19 -4.72 29.98
CA GLY A 195 12.74 -3.94 31.14
C GLY A 195 12.88 -4.71 32.45
N PHE A 196 12.51 -6.00 32.44
CA PHE A 196 12.65 -6.88 33.60
C PHE A 196 14.12 -7.08 34.01
N LEU A 197 15.03 -7.28 33.05
CA LEU A 197 16.47 -7.39 33.33
C LEU A 197 17.04 -6.11 33.94
N PHE A 198 16.63 -4.93 33.46
CA PHE A 198 17.05 -3.65 34.07
C PHE A 198 16.49 -3.50 35.49
N ALA A 199 15.22 -3.84 35.71
CA ALA A 199 14.60 -3.79 37.05
C ALA A 199 15.31 -4.76 38.01
N PHE A 200 15.60 -5.97 37.53
CA PHE A 200 16.30 -7.01 38.32
C PHE A 200 17.73 -6.56 38.68
N TYR A 201 18.45 -6.01 37.70
CA TYR A 201 19.78 -5.44 37.93
C TYR A 201 19.76 -4.34 39.01
N LEU A 202 18.81 -3.40 38.92
CA LEU A 202 18.66 -2.33 39.91
C LEU A 202 18.30 -2.87 41.30
N GLY A 203 17.51 -3.94 41.36
CA GLY A 203 17.21 -4.62 42.63
C GLY A 203 18.43 -5.24 43.28
N ILE A 204 19.23 -5.97 42.50
CA ILE A 204 20.49 -6.59 43.01
C ILE A 204 21.48 -5.51 43.42
N ASP A 205 21.68 -4.48 42.57
CA ASP A 205 22.60 -3.40 42.88
C ASP A 205 22.24 -2.67 44.19
N LYS A 206 20.95 -2.47 44.46
CA LYS A 206 20.48 -1.82 45.67
C LYS A 206 20.62 -2.71 46.93
N LEU A 207 20.41 -4.02 46.79
CA LEU A 207 20.42 -4.95 47.90
C LEU A 207 21.85 -5.39 48.30
N PHE A 208 22.75 -5.55 47.34
CA PHE A 208 24.05 -6.20 47.56
C PHE A 208 25.28 -5.32 47.27
N ILE A 209 25.17 -4.31 46.41
CA ILE A 209 26.33 -3.54 45.97
C ILE A 209 26.32 -2.11 46.52
N ASN A 210 25.24 -1.39 46.35
CA ASN A 210 25.10 0.04 46.70
C ASN A 210 24.02 0.23 47.77
N THR A 211 24.30 -0.17 49.00
CA THR A 211 23.40 0.04 50.16
C THR A 211 23.29 1.51 50.58
N SER A 212 24.14 2.40 50.06
CA SER A 212 24.20 3.81 50.42
C SER A 212 23.20 4.68 49.63
N GLY A 213 22.26 5.25 50.34
CA GLY A 213 21.60 6.54 50.23
C GLY A 213 20.78 6.89 48.97
N ARG A 214 21.17 6.61 47.73
CA ARG A 214 20.43 7.02 46.52
C ARG A 214 19.19 6.14 46.33
N LEU A 215 18.05 6.80 46.12
CA LEU A 215 16.79 6.13 45.79
C LEU A 215 16.89 5.48 44.40
N ILE A 216 16.27 4.31 44.21
CA ILE A 216 16.20 3.62 42.90
C ILE A 216 15.52 4.51 41.88
N THR A 217 14.54 5.29 42.31
CA THR A 217 13.78 6.27 41.49
C THR A 217 14.62 7.44 40.97
N GLU A 218 15.78 7.71 41.56
CA GLU A 218 16.70 8.77 41.09
C GLU A 218 17.61 8.31 39.93
N ARG A 219 17.59 7.02 39.62
CA ARG A 219 18.44 6.43 38.59
C ARG A 219 17.73 6.41 37.24
N PRO A 220 18.40 6.89 36.16
CA PRO A 220 17.78 6.86 34.81
C PRO A 220 17.34 5.47 34.36
N GLN A 221 18.05 4.43 34.81
CA GLN A 221 17.74 3.03 34.47
C GLN A 221 16.38 2.58 35.01
N PHE A 222 15.89 3.19 36.10
CA PHE A 222 14.56 2.90 36.64
C PHE A 222 13.47 3.32 35.63
N TYR A 223 13.58 4.50 35.08
CA TYR A 223 12.62 4.97 34.08
C TYR A 223 12.70 4.16 32.80
N LEU A 224 13.91 3.76 32.38
CA LEU A 224 14.08 2.85 31.23
C LEU A 224 13.43 1.49 31.47
N SER A 225 13.56 0.92 32.67
CA SER A 225 12.89 -0.35 32.98
C SER A 225 11.38 -0.22 32.94
N LEU A 226 10.85 0.86 33.49
CA LEU A 226 9.41 1.11 33.56
C LEU A 226 8.79 1.36 32.17
N THR A 227 9.51 2.09 31.30
CA THR A 227 9.04 2.38 29.94
C THR A 227 9.18 1.18 29.00
N ALA A 228 10.06 0.24 29.29
CA ALA A 228 10.25 -0.96 28.49
C ALA A 228 9.32 -2.12 28.92
N MET A 229 8.81 -2.12 30.13
CA MET A 229 7.81 -3.09 30.62
C MET A 229 6.41 -2.69 30.17
#